data_5485114cea204684b425cbba2b0a2039
#
_entry.id   5485114cea204684b425cbba2b0a2039
#
_cell.length_a   1.000
_cell.length_b   1.000
_cell.length_c   1.000
_cell.angle_alpha   90.00
_cell.angle_beta   90.00
_cell.angle_gamma   90.00
#
_symmetry.space_group_name_H-M   'P 1'
#
loop_
_entity.id
_entity.type
_entity.pdbx_description
1 polymer ?
#
loop_
_entity_poly.entity_id
_entity_poly.type
_entity_poly.pdbx_seq_one_letter_code
_entity_poly.pdbx_strand_id
1 'polypeptide(L)'
;MRLRILEPASRRGETHTIDREVTVGRGGGCALVLSDDTYVSQLHARLFQQNGEGYVEDLGSTNGTYVNGKQIKGATRLKRGDQVQFGQTVAEVTK
;
A
#
# COMPACT_ATOMS: atom_id res chain seq x y z
N MET A 1 2.12 -8.48 -8.90
CA MET A 1 2.09 -8.46 -7.42
C MET A 1 0.65 -8.45 -6.94
N ARG A 2 0.39 -9.12 -5.84
CA ARG A 2 -0.95 -9.16 -5.25
C ARG A 2 -0.87 -8.84 -3.76
N LEU A 3 -1.80 -8.03 -3.28
CA LEU A 3 -1.90 -7.67 -1.87
C LEU A 3 -3.24 -8.13 -1.32
N ARG A 4 -3.22 -8.51 -0.04
CA ARG A 4 -4.44 -8.83 0.70
C ARG A 4 -4.51 -7.94 1.93
N ILE A 5 -5.64 -7.27 2.13
CA ILE A 5 -5.84 -6.42 3.30
C ILE A 5 -5.96 -7.29 4.55
N LEU A 6 -5.20 -6.95 5.58
CA LEU A 6 -5.25 -7.61 6.89
C LEU A 6 -6.02 -6.77 7.90
N GLU A 7 -5.84 -5.46 7.85
CA GLU A 7 -6.50 -4.49 8.71
C GLU A 7 -6.98 -3.31 7.87
N PRO A 8 -8.13 -2.73 8.14
CA PRO A 8 -9.04 -3.00 9.25
C PRO A 8 -9.87 -4.27 9.01
N ALA A 9 -10.50 -4.76 10.09
CA ALA A 9 -11.31 -5.98 10.03
C ALA A 9 -12.44 -5.88 8.99
N SER A 10 -13.00 -4.69 8.80
CA SER A 10 -14.08 -4.46 7.84
C SER A 10 -13.66 -4.71 6.39
N ARG A 11 -12.37 -4.70 6.11
CA ARG A 11 -11.84 -4.91 4.75
C ARG A 11 -10.95 -6.14 4.67
N ARG A 12 -10.80 -6.87 5.74
CA ARG A 12 -9.91 -8.04 5.80
C ARG A 12 -10.29 -9.08 4.74
N GLY A 13 -9.27 -9.56 4.03
CA GLY A 13 -9.45 -10.53 2.96
C GLY A 13 -9.63 -9.92 1.58
N GLU A 14 -9.83 -8.61 1.49
CA GLU A 14 -9.90 -7.90 0.22
C GLU A 14 -8.56 -8.00 -0.50
N THR A 15 -8.57 -8.38 -1.77
CA THR A 15 -7.34 -8.55 -2.55
C THR A 15 -7.25 -7.53 -3.68
N HIS A 16 -6.03 -7.13 -3.98
CA HIS A 16 -5.75 -6.17 -5.04
C HIS A 16 -4.57 -6.66 -5.86
N THR A 17 -4.75 -6.74 -7.16
CA THR A 17 -3.69 -7.11 -8.09
C THR A 17 -3.05 -5.85 -8.64
N ILE A 18 -1.72 -5.80 -8.57
CA ILE A 18 -0.95 -4.66 -9.07
C ILE A 18 -0.19 -5.14 -10.30
N ASP A 19 -0.65 -4.73 -11.50
CA ASP A 19 -0.01 -5.12 -12.75
C ASP A 19 1.07 -4.12 -13.17
N ARG A 20 0.80 -2.83 -13.02
CA ARG A 20 1.74 -1.76 -13.38
C ARG A 20 1.94 -0.83 -12.21
N GLU A 21 1.02 0.08 -12.04
CA GLU A 21 1.07 1.06 -10.97
C GLU A 21 -0.33 1.25 -10.38
N VAL A 22 -0.39 1.30 -9.06
CA VAL A 22 -1.61 1.56 -8.31
C VAL A 22 -1.31 2.67 -7.32
N THR A 23 -2.01 3.79 -7.46
CA THR A 23 -1.93 4.86 -6.47
C THR A 23 -2.80 4.50 -5.27
N VAL A 24 -2.31 4.81 -4.09
CA VAL A 24 -2.97 4.51 -2.81
C VAL A 24 -3.24 5.82 -2.09
N GLY A 25 -4.46 6.01 -1.63
CA GLY A 25 -4.78 7.20 -0.88
C GLY A 25 -6.24 7.27 -0.48
N ARG A 26 -6.56 8.31 0.25
CA ARG A 26 -7.92 8.57 0.72
C ARG A 26 -8.78 9.21 -0.38
N GLY A 27 -8.13 9.82 -1.36
CA GLY A 27 -8.80 10.51 -2.46
C GLY A 27 -9.44 9.55 -3.45
N GLY A 28 -10.61 9.94 -3.97
CA GLY A 28 -11.38 9.10 -4.91
C GLY A 28 -10.70 8.90 -6.26
N GLY A 29 -9.65 9.68 -6.56
CA GLY A 29 -8.88 9.51 -7.78
C GLY A 29 -7.80 8.44 -7.70
N CYS A 30 -7.57 7.86 -6.52
CA CYS A 30 -6.60 6.79 -6.35
C CYS A 30 -7.18 5.47 -6.86
N ALA A 31 -6.31 4.57 -7.33
CA ALA A 31 -6.73 3.25 -7.77
C ALA A 31 -7.10 2.36 -6.57
N LEU A 32 -6.35 2.46 -5.49
CA LEU A 32 -6.70 1.82 -4.22
C LEU A 32 -7.15 2.92 -3.27
N VAL A 33 -8.46 3.04 -3.08
CA VAL A 33 -9.04 4.10 -2.27
C VAL A 33 -9.24 3.61 -0.84
N LEU A 34 -8.61 4.31 0.11
CA LEU A 34 -8.71 4.00 1.53
C LEU A 34 -9.46 5.15 2.22
N SER A 35 -10.70 5.41 1.76
CA SER A 35 -11.47 6.58 2.16
C SER A 35 -11.84 6.60 3.65
N ASP A 36 -11.90 5.44 4.29
CA ASP A 36 -12.29 5.34 5.70
C ASP A 36 -11.10 5.47 6.66
N ASP A 37 -9.88 5.56 6.13
CA ASP A 37 -8.68 5.65 6.96
C ASP A 37 -8.23 7.10 7.04
N THR A 38 -8.55 7.75 8.15
CA THR A 38 -8.25 9.17 8.33
C THR A 38 -6.75 9.47 8.48
N TYR A 39 -5.93 8.44 8.70
CA TYR A 39 -4.48 8.58 8.77
C TYR A 39 -3.81 8.50 7.40
N VAL A 40 -4.57 8.16 6.37
CA VAL A 40 -4.08 8.08 5.00
C VAL A 40 -4.24 9.44 4.32
N SER A 41 -3.19 9.90 3.65
CA SER A 41 -3.22 11.15 2.89
C SER A 41 -4.05 10.98 1.62
N GLN A 42 -4.50 12.11 1.04
CA GLN A 42 -5.29 12.09 -0.20
C GLN A 42 -4.57 11.32 -1.31
N LEU A 43 -3.26 11.57 -1.45
CA LEU A 43 -2.38 10.78 -2.29
C LEU A 43 -1.23 10.34 -1.37
N HIS A 44 -1.21 9.07 -1.02
CA HIS A 44 -0.36 8.57 0.05
C HIS A 44 0.89 7.87 -0.47
N ALA A 45 0.70 6.93 -1.39
CA ALA A 45 1.78 6.08 -1.86
C ALA A 45 1.42 5.53 -3.23
N ARG A 46 2.39 4.86 -3.84
CA ARG A 46 2.14 4.07 -5.03
C ARG A 46 2.76 2.69 -4.90
N LEU A 47 2.08 1.73 -5.46
CA LEU A 47 2.55 0.35 -5.60
C LEU A 47 2.81 0.14 -7.08
N PHE A 48 3.93 -0.46 -7.43
CA PHE A 48 4.22 -0.67 -8.84
C PHE A 48 5.10 -1.89 -9.04
N GLN A 49 5.17 -2.35 -10.28
CA GLN A 49 6.06 -3.43 -10.69
C GLN A 49 7.08 -2.90 -11.68
N GLN A 50 8.30 -3.40 -11.53
CA GLN A 50 9.40 -3.06 -12.41
C GLN A 50 10.30 -4.28 -12.54
N ASN A 51 10.51 -4.73 -13.78
CA ASN A 51 11.34 -5.92 -14.05
C ASN A 51 10.84 -7.15 -13.31
N GLY A 52 9.52 -7.29 -13.20
CA GLY A 52 8.89 -8.44 -12.53
C GLY A 52 8.89 -8.37 -11.02
N GLU A 53 9.40 -7.30 -10.43
CA GLU A 53 9.47 -7.14 -8.98
C GLU A 53 8.52 -6.05 -8.51
N GLY A 54 7.95 -6.23 -7.31
CA GLY A 54 7.02 -5.28 -6.72
C GLY A 54 7.73 -4.27 -5.83
N TYR A 55 7.21 -3.05 -5.83
CA TYR A 55 7.76 -1.93 -5.04
C TYR A 55 6.63 -1.10 -4.45
N VAL A 56 6.95 -0.42 -3.37
CA VAL A 56 6.10 0.63 -2.80
C VAL A 56 6.93 1.88 -2.59
N GLU A 57 6.29 3.03 -2.85
CA GLU A 57 6.94 4.33 -2.65
C GLU A 57 5.97 5.27 -1.97
N ASP A 58 6.46 5.99 -0.95
CA ASP A 58 5.66 7.01 -0.28
C ASP A 58 5.68 8.29 -1.14
N LEU A 59 4.53 8.91 -1.32
CA LEU A 59 4.40 10.11 -2.15
C LEU A 59 4.26 11.38 -1.30
N GLY A 60 5.05 11.47 -0.23
CA GLY A 60 5.03 12.61 0.66
C GLY A 60 3.86 12.61 1.62
N SER A 61 3.44 11.43 2.08
CA SER A 61 2.33 11.32 3.00
C SER A 61 2.63 11.98 4.35
N THR A 62 1.57 12.38 5.04
CA THR A 62 1.70 12.99 6.36
C THR A 62 2.22 12.01 7.41
N ASN A 63 1.75 10.78 7.38
CA ASN A 63 2.06 9.80 8.43
C ASN A 63 3.06 8.73 8.00
N GLY A 64 3.49 8.75 6.74
CA GLY A 64 4.47 7.81 6.23
C GLY A 64 3.88 6.50 5.76
N THR A 65 4.72 5.72 5.09
CA THR A 65 4.42 4.36 4.62
C THR A 65 5.44 3.44 5.27
N TYR A 66 4.99 2.26 5.68
CA TYR A 66 5.82 1.33 6.46
C TYR A 66 5.85 -0.04 5.79
N VAL A 67 7.02 -0.67 5.81
CA VAL A 67 7.19 -2.06 5.37
C VAL A 67 7.74 -2.85 6.54
N ASN A 68 7.00 -3.86 6.97
CA ASN A 68 7.36 -4.69 8.14
C ASN A 68 7.68 -3.84 9.37
N GLY A 69 6.90 -2.78 9.58
CA GLY A 69 7.01 -1.91 10.74
C GLY A 69 8.06 -0.82 10.63
N LYS A 70 8.79 -0.73 9.51
CA LYS A 70 9.81 0.30 9.32
C LYS A 70 9.35 1.31 8.30
N GLN A 71 9.47 2.59 8.63
CA GLN A 71 9.15 3.66 7.70
C GLN A 71 10.11 3.64 6.54
N ILE A 72 9.57 3.65 5.32
CA ILE A 72 10.40 3.67 4.11
C ILE A 72 10.82 5.09 3.78
N LYS A 73 11.97 5.22 3.10
CA LYS A 73 12.53 6.53 2.71
C LYS A 73 12.52 6.72 1.20
N GLY A 74 12.36 5.67 0.45
CA GLY A 74 12.34 5.71 -1.01
C GLY A 74 11.60 4.51 -1.52
N ALA A 75 11.64 4.28 -2.84
CA ALA A 75 11.02 3.11 -3.42
C ALA A 75 11.64 1.85 -2.79
N THR A 76 10.79 1.01 -2.24
CA THR A 76 11.22 -0.16 -1.46
C THR A 76 10.67 -1.41 -2.10
N ARG A 77 11.55 -2.37 -2.35
CA ARG A 77 11.17 -3.65 -2.94
C ARG A 77 10.29 -4.45 -1.97
N LEU A 78 9.27 -5.07 -2.51
CA LEU A 78 8.35 -5.93 -1.76
C LEU A 78 8.51 -7.38 -2.17
N LYS A 79 8.47 -8.26 -1.19
CA LYS A 79 8.53 -9.71 -1.38
C LYS A 79 7.28 -10.34 -0.79
N ARG A 80 6.95 -11.53 -1.26
CA ARG A 80 5.86 -12.31 -0.68
C ARG A 80 6.05 -12.42 0.83
N GLY A 81 5.00 -12.14 1.58
CA GLY A 81 5.00 -12.16 3.04
C GLY A 81 5.26 -10.81 3.68
N ASP A 82 5.75 -9.82 2.93
CA ASP A 82 5.97 -8.48 3.49
C ASP A 82 4.63 -7.83 3.81
N GLN A 83 4.60 -7.07 4.90
CA GLN A 83 3.43 -6.29 5.29
C GLN A 83 3.69 -4.82 5.02
N VAL A 84 2.75 -4.19 4.34
CA VAL A 84 2.81 -2.77 3.99
C VAL A 84 1.72 -2.06 4.76
N GLN A 85 2.04 -0.92 5.36
CA GLN A 85 1.09 -0.15 6.15
C GLN A 85 0.96 1.27 5.63
N PHE A 86 -0.29 1.66 5.36
CA PHE A 86 -0.68 3.02 5.00
C PHE A 86 -1.66 3.49 6.08
N GLY A 87 -1.27 4.49 6.87
CA GLY A 87 -2.11 4.89 8.01
C GLY A 87 -2.35 3.72 8.94
N GLN A 88 -3.61 3.34 9.14
CA GLN A 88 -3.98 2.18 9.94
C GLN A 88 -4.31 0.96 9.08
N THR A 89 -4.22 1.09 7.76
CA THR A 89 -4.49 0.00 6.82
C THR A 89 -3.22 -0.81 6.63
N VAL A 90 -3.33 -2.12 6.83
CA VAL A 90 -2.22 -3.05 6.69
C VAL A 90 -2.57 -4.08 5.63
N ALA A 91 -1.65 -4.30 4.71
CA ALA A 91 -1.80 -5.30 3.65
C ALA A 91 -0.58 -6.19 3.61
N GLU A 92 -0.78 -7.42 3.16
CA GLU A 92 0.29 -8.41 3.01
C GLU A 92 0.49 -8.73 1.54
N VAL A 93 1.74 -8.81 1.12
CA VAL A 93 2.10 -9.26 -0.23
C VAL A 93 1.92 -10.76 -0.29
N THR A 94 0.99 -11.22 -1.12
CA THR A 94 0.66 -12.66 -1.22
C THR A 94 1.27 -13.32 -2.46
N LYS A 95 1.72 -12.50 -3.41
CA LYS A 95 2.26 -13.08 -4.64
C LYS A 95 3.28 -12.18 -5.33
#